data_23367d8b50c9f1d1d376855601157ed5
#
_entry.id   23367d8b50c9f1d1d376855601157ed5
#
_cell.length_a   1.000
_cell.length_b   1.000
_cell.length_c   1.000
_cell.angle_alpha   90.00
_cell.angle_beta   90.00
_cell.angle_gamma   90.00
#
_symmetry.space_group_name_H-M   'P 1'
#
loop_
_entity.id
_entity.type
_entity.pdbx_description
1 polymer ?
#
loop_
_entity_poly.entity_id
_entity_poly.type
_entity_poly.pdbx_seq_one_letter_code
_entity_poly.pdbx_strand_id
1 'polypeptide(L)'
;MKDFINARWQAILAHNGLASFDALWQREADWFEPPNQRRGGWSGVARCELQLPEGGRTAIFLKRQENHGTRSLLHPLRGVPTFLREFKRIMAYRRCAVPTLEPVFFGMRMHGKDQRAILATEELAGFASLDDLVKGWGPTGVPPRQERLRILEAVADLLKRMHAHGIRHSCFFPKHVFVRIHADGSVEARVIDLEKSRRRPLRVMCALRDLYSLNHYSQTAWSRTDRLWFFKQYLGIDRLDAYAKWLWRSVAGRSAKKSLARQASRQ
;
A
#
# COMPACT_ATOMS: atom_id res chain seq x y z
N MET A 1 24.92 7.34 0.40
CA MET A 1 24.12 7.00 -0.81
C MET A 1 23.62 8.32 -1.38
N LYS A 2 23.66 8.50 -2.71
CA LYS A 2 23.11 9.70 -3.36
C LYS A 2 21.60 9.74 -3.16
N ASP A 3 21.04 10.93 -2.94
CA ASP A 3 19.59 11.09 -2.80
C ASP A 3 18.90 10.74 -4.11
N PHE A 4 17.70 10.16 -3.99
CA PHE A 4 16.77 9.99 -5.09
C PHE A 4 15.81 11.17 -5.09
N ILE A 5 15.69 11.84 -6.22
CA ILE A 5 14.64 12.82 -6.50
C ILE A 5 13.98 12.39 -7.80
N ASN A 6 12.67 12.26 -7.77
CA ASN A 6 11.91 11.97 -8.98
C ASN A 6 11.97 13.18 -9.92
N ALA A 7 12.32 12.96 -11.18
CA ALA A 7 12.51 14.03 -12.17
C ALA A 7 11.28 14.96 -12.30
N ARG A 8 10.07 14.40 -12.28
CA ARG A 8 8.81 15.16 -12.31
C ARG A 8 8.64 16.10 -11.13
N TRP A 9 9.23 15.77 -9.96
CA TRP A 9 9.09 16.51 -8.72
C TRP A 9 10.24 17.48 -8.45
N GLN A 10 11.29 17.45 -9.25
CA GLN A 10 12.49 18.27 -9.02
C GLN A 10 12.18 19.77 -9.01
N ALA A 11 11.44 20.26 -10.01
CA ALA A 11 11.04 21.67 -10.11
C ALA A 11 10.09 22.05 -8.97
N ILE A 12 9.13 21.20 -8.63
CA ILE A 12 8.16 21.43 -7.55
C ILE A 12 8.89 21.54 -6.19
N LEU A 13 9.79 20.61 -5.88
CA LEU A 13 10.56 20.64 -4.65
C LEU A 13 11.47 21.87 -4.58
N ALA A 14 12.11 22.26 -5.68
CA ALA A 14 12.96 23.46 -5.73
C ALA A 14 12.14 24.73 -5.50
N HIS A 15 10.96 24.84 -6.14
CA HIS A 15 10.04 25.98 -5.97
C HIS A 15 9.61 26.17 -4.51
N ASN A 16 9.47 25.07 -3.75
CA ASN A 16 9.10 25.08 -2.34
C ASN A 16 10.30 25.10 -1.37
N GLY A 17 11.55 25.22 -1.85
CA GLY A 17 12.75 25.21 -1.03
C GLY A 17 13.03 23.83 -0.39
N LEU A 18 12.50 22.73 -0.94
CA LEU A 18 12.57 21.38 -0.38
C LEU A 18 13.42 20.39 -1.21
N ALA A 19 14.30 20.90 -2.06
CA ALA A 19 15.10 20.06 -2.97
C ALA A 19 16.31 19.35 -2.31
N SER A 20 16.44 19.42 -0.97
CA SER A 20 17.53 18.78 -0.24
C SER A 20 17.04 17.94 0.94
N PHE A 21 17.89 17.00 1.38
CA PHE A 21 17.62 16.20 2.58
C PHE A 21 17.38 17.08 3.82
N ASP A 22 18.23 18.08 4.04
CA ASP A 22 18.17 18.91 5.24
C ASP A 22 16.93 19.80 5.25
N ALA A 23 16.55 20.36 4.11
CA ALA A 23 15.30 21.13 3.97
C ALA A 23 14.04 20.27 4.27
N LEU A 24 13.99 19.05 3.74
CA LEU A 24 12.91 18.10 4.04
C LEU A 24 12.95 17.60 5.48
N TRP A 25 14.13 17.47 6.08
CA TRP A 25 14.26 17.05 7.47
C TRP A 25 13.75 18.13 8.44
N GLN A 26 14.08 19.39 8.17
CA GLN A 26 13.73 20.54 9.01
C GLN A 26 12.31 21.06 8.75
N ARG A 27 11.65 20.60 7.66
CA ARG A 27 10.29 21.06 7.32
C ARG A 27 9.35 20.86 8.50
N GLU A 28 8.83 21.96 9.03
CA GLU A 28 7.71 21.94 9.96
C GLU A 28 6.46 21.48 9.22
N ALA A 29 5.76 20.53 9.78
CA ALA A 29 4.51 20.02 9.24
C ALA A 29 3.73 19.31 10.33
N ASP A 30 2.42 19.43 10.28
CA ASP A 30 1.53 18.71 11.15
C ASP A 30 1.64 17.20 10.91
N TRP A 31 1.77 16.45 12.00
CA TRP A 31 1.87 15.01 11.92
C TRP A 31 0.53 14.40 11.52
N PHE A 32 0.47 13.79 10.38
CA PHE A 32 -0.64 12.92 9.97
C PHE A 32 -0.66 11.63 10.79
N GLU A 33 0.53 11.04 11.00
CA GLU A 33 0.77 10.01 12.00
C GLU A 33 1.89 10.51 12.92
N PRO A 34 1.57 10.76 14.21
CA PRO A 34 2.57 11.26 15.17
C PRO A 34 3.73 10.28 15.32
N PRO A 35 4.91 10.77 15.72
CA PRO A 35 6.10 9.94 15.86
C PRO A 35 5.87 8.75 16.76
N ASN A 36 6.04 7.56 16.19
CA ASN A 36 5.95 6.28 16.88
C ASN A 36 7.34 5.87 17.36
N GLN A 37 7.51 5.81 18.68
CA GLN A 37 8.77 5.39 19.31
C GLN A 37 8.83 3.87 19.41
N ARG A 38 9.57 3.23 18.51
CA ARG A 38 9.82 1.78 18.50
C ARG A 38 11.21 1.47 17.95
N ARG A 39 11.70 0.27 18.22
CA ARG A 39 12.97 -0.24 17.66
C ARG A 39 14.21 0.59 18.03
N GLY A 40 14.17 1.33 19.12
CA GLY A 40 15.27 2.18 19.57
C GLY A 40 15.35 3.55 18.88
N GLY A 41 14.31 3.95 18.16
CA GLY A 41 14.20 5.25 17.50
C GLY A 41 12.75 5.63 17.26
N TRP A 42 12.53 6.58 16.35
CA TRP A 42 11.18 7.05 16.01
C TRP A 42 10.93 7.08 14.50
N SER A 43 9.66 7.05 14.13
CA SER A 43 9.20 7.33 12.77
C SER A 43 7.85 8.02 12.79
N GLY A 44 7.65 8.99 11.90
CA GLY A 44 6.40 9.74 11.77
C GLY A 44 6.11 10.09 10.31
N VAL A 45 4.86 10.43 10.03
CA VAL A 45 4.37 10.82 8.71
C VAL A 45 3.65 12.16 8.80
N ALA A 46 4.06 13.11 7.98
CA ALA A 46 3.41 14.41 7.85
C ALA A 46 2.85 14.58 6.43
N ARG A 47 1.69 15.20 6.30
CA ARG A 47 1.15 15.65 5.02
C ARG A 47 1.66 17.06 4.74
N CYS A 48 2.33 17.27 3.61
CA CYS A 48 2.87 18.57 3.23
C CYS A 48 2.21 19.04 1.93
N GLU A 49 1.54 20.18 1.99
CA GLU A 49 1.09 20.89 0.80
C GLU A 49 2.26 21.65 0.16
N LEU A 50 2.31 21.63 -1.17
CA LEU A 50 3.31 22.26 -2.00
C LEU A 50 2.64 23.10 -3.07
N GLN A 51 3.24 24.26 -3.35
CA GLN A 51 2.82 25.11 -4.46
C GLN A 51 3.40 24.57 -5.76
N LEU A 52 2.60 24.56 -6.83
CA LEU A 52 3.09 24.23 -8.17
C LEU A 52 3.71 25.48 -8.82
N PRO A 53 4.83 25.34 -9.57
CA PRO A 53 5.47 26.47 -10.22
C PRO A 53 4.55 27.28 -11.15
N GLU A 54 3.61 26.62 -11.80
CA GLU A 54 2.61 27.20 -12.71
C GLU A 54 1.30 27.64 -12.01
N GLY A 55 1.27 27.57 -10.68
CA GLY A 55 0.07 27.86 -9.90
C GLY A 55 -0.71 26.61 -9.51
N GLY A 56 -1.50 26.70 -8.45
CA GLY A 56 -2.21 25.58 -7.85
C GLY A 56 -1.41 24.87 -6.77
N ARG A 57 -1.94 23.76 -6.25
CA ARG A 57 -1.37 23.01 -5.12
C ARG A 57 -1.34 21.52 -5.39
N THR A 58 -0.38 20.86 -4.80
CA THR A 58 -0.28 19.41 -4.70
C THR A 58 0.14 19.03 -3.28
N ALA A 59 0.15 17.74 -2.94
CA ALA A 59 0.62 17.32 -1.62
C ALA A 59 1.47 16.07 -1.70
N ILE A 60 2.33 15.94 -0.70
CA ILE A 60 3.17 14.76 -0.47
C ILE A 60 2.99 14.25 0.96
N PHE A 61 3.17 12.95 1.16
CA PHE A 61 3.38 12.38 2.48
C PHE A 61 4.88 12.27 2.75
N LEU A 62 5.35 13.09 3.70
CA LEU A 62 6.74 13.15 4.14
C LEU A 62 6.93 12.24 5.35
N LYS A 63 7.60 11.11 5.14
CA LYS A 63 7.94 10.13 6.17
C LYS A 63 9.36 10.39 6.65
N ARG A 64 9.53 10.62 7.95
CA ARG A 64 10.85 10.82 8.60
C ARG A 64 11.06 9.79 9.69
N GLN A 65 12.28 9.27 9.78
CA GLN A 65 12.68 8.36 10.85
C GLN A 65 14.11 8.60 11.30
N GLU A 66 14.36 8.35 12.58
CA GLU A 66 15.69 8.34 13.19
C GLU A 66 15.86 7.08 14.03
N ASN A 67 16.95 6.35 13.81
CA ASN A 67 17.29 5.08 14.48
C ASN A 67 16.21 3.98 14.43
N HIS A 68 15.22 4.14 13.56
CA HIS A 68 14.10 3.20 13.42
C HIS A 68 14.40 2.17 12.32
N GLY A 69 15.24 1.17 12.67
CA GLY A 69 15.72 0.16 11.74
C GLY A 69 15.19 -1.25 12.01
N THR A 70 15.27 -2.11 11.02
CA THR A 70 15.08 -3.55 11.17
C THR A 70 16.42 -4.25 11.08
N ARG A 71 16.81 -4.97 12.13
CA ARG A 71 18.03 -5.79 12.13
C ARG A 71 17.86 -6.99 11.19
N SER A 72 18.95 -7.38 10.55
CA SER A 72 19.03 -8.57 9.70
C SER A 72 20.39 -9.24 9.88
N LEU A 73 20.55 -10.47 9.39
CA LEU A 73 21.84 -11.16 9.43
C LEU A 73 22.97 -10.37 8.77
N LEU A 74 22.66 -9.61 7.71
CA LEU A 74 23.64 -8.75 7.02
C LEU A 74 23.89 -7.40 7.72
N HIS A 75 23.00 -6.98 8.62
CA HIS A 75 23.07 -5.72 9.35
C HIS A 75 22.65 -5.92 10.82
N PRO A 76 23.46 -6.67 11.61
CA PRO A 76 23.06 -7.10 12.96
C PRO A 76 23.10 -5.97 13.98
N LEU A 77 24.00 -5.00 13.84
CA LEU A 77 24.21 -3.94 14.84
C LEU A 77 23.22 -2.79 14.72
N ARG A 78 23.22 -2.09 13.59
CA ARG A 78 22.38 -0.87 13.39
C ARG A 78 21.08 -1.14 12.66
N GLY A 79 20.97 -2.27 11.96
CA GLY A 79 19.82 -2.59 11.12
C GLY A 79 19.77 -1.73 9.84
N VAL A 80 18.67 -1.89 9.11
CA VAL A 80 18.38 -1.13 7.88
C VAL A 80 17.14 -0.28 8.14
N PRO A 81 17.15 1.03 7.82
CA PRO A 81 15.98 1.88 7.93
C PRO A 81 14.75 1.27 7.26
N THR A 82 13.61 1.34 7.95
CA THR A 82 12.37 0.76 7.39
C THR A 82 11.98 1.45 6.10
N PHE A 83 12.21 2.76 5.97
CA PHE A 83 11.91 3.52 4.76
C PHE A 83 12.83 3.18 3.59
N LEU A 84 14.07 2.73 3.80
CA LEU A 84 14.88 2.17 2.70
C LEU A 84 14.23 0.89 2.14
N ARG A 85 13.69 0.04 3.01
CA ARG A 85 12.99 -1.17 2.57
C ARG A 85 11.72 -0.83 1.80
N GLU A 86 10.94 0.11 2.31
CA GLU A 86 9.72 0.59 1.63
C GLU A 86 10.07 1.18 0.26
N PHE A 87 11.04 2.10 0.19
CA PHE A 87 11.51 2.69 -1.07
C PHE A 87 11.94 1.63 -2.09
N LYS A 88 12.79 0.66 -1.67
CA LYS A 88 13.21 -0.44 -2.55
C LYS A 88 12.01 -1.26 -3.06
N ARG A 89 10.96 -1.43 -2.26
CA ARG A 89 9.73 -2.13 -2.69
C ARG A 89 8.94 -1.29 -3.69
N ILE A 90 8.74 0.00 -3.42
CA ILE A 90 8.09 0.92 -4.37
C ILE A 90 8.80 0.83 -5.73
N MET A 91 10.12 0.96 -5.76
CA MET A 91 10.90 0.87 -7.00
C MET A 91 10.79 -0.50 -7.69
N ALA A 92 10.67 -1.59 -6.93
CA ALA A 92 10.46 -2.93 -7.48
C ALA A 92 9.07 -3.09 -8.10
N TYR A 93 8.02 -2.55 -7.48
CA TYR A 93 6.66 -2.54 -8.02
C TYR A 93 6.59 -1.75 -9.32
N ARG A 94 7.18 -0.55 -9.33
CA ARG A 94 7.23 0.31 -10.51
C ARG A 94 7.94 -0.37 -11.70
N ARG A 95 9.08 -1.04 -11.46
CA ARG A 95 9.76 -1.82 -12.52
C ARG A 95 8.93 -2.95 -13.10
N CYS A 96 7.96 -3.45 -12.34
CA CYS A 96 7.01 -4.48 -12.78
C CYS A 96 5.69 -3.86 -13.30
N ALA A 97 5.61 -2.55 -13.48
CA ALA A 97 4.38 -1.82 -13.84
C ALA A 97 3.18 -2.15 -12.94
N VAL A 98 3.43 -2.44 -11.65
CA VAL A 98 2.38 -2.64 -10.66
C VAL A 98 2.01 -1.30 -10.03
N PRO A 99 0.74 -0.85 -10.14
CA PRO A 99 0.30 0.43 -9.59
C PRO A 99 0.50 0.54 -8.08
N THR A 100 1.25 1.55 -7.64
CA THR A 100 1.55 1.83 -6.24
C THR A 100 1.81 3.31 -6.03
N LEU A 101 2.38 3.69 -4.89
CA LEU A 101 2.81 5.04 -4.59
C LEU A 101 3.90 5.52 -5.57
N GLU A 102 3.83 6.80 -5.92
CA GLU A 102 4.90 7.51 -6.63
C GLU A 102 5.92 8.03 -5.63
N PRO A 103 7.19 7.60 -5.67
CA PRO A 103 8.22 8.16 -4.80
C PRO A 103 8.63 9.55 -5.32
N VAL A 104 8.65 10.52 -4.43
CA VAL A 104 9.05 11.90 -4.69
C VAL A 104 10.51 12.11 -4.33
N PHE A 105 10.88 11.71 -3.11
CA PHE A 105 12.23 11.83 -2.58
C PHE A 105 12.56 10.61 -1.71
N PHE A 106 13.82 10.19 -1.77
CA PHE A 106 14.38 9.27 -0.78
C PHE A 106 15.83 9.65 -0.47
N GLY A 107 16.17 9.76 0.81
CA GLY A 107 17.52 10.03 1.27
C GLY A 107 17.83 9.40 2.62
N MET A 108 19.13 9.19 2.88
CA MET A 108 19.63 8.71 4.18
C MET A 108 20.89 9.47 4.56
N ARG A 109 21.03 9.79 5.84
CA ARG A 109 22.19 10.48 6.42
C ARG A 109 22.58 9.87 7.75
N MET A 110 23.85 9.97 8.08
CA MET A 110 24.33 9.87 9.45
C MET A 110 24.43 11.27 10.03
N HIS A 111 23.88 11.49 11.19
CA HIS A 111 24.01 12.71 11.97
C HIS A 111 24.63 12.35 13.33
N GLY A 112 25.95 12.48 13.43
CA GLY A 112 26.68 11.89 14.55
C GLY A 112 26.55 10.37 14.59
N LYS A 113 25.93 9.85 15.65
CA LYS A 113 25.63 8.41 15.81
C LYS A 113 24.27 8.00 15.26
N ASP A 114 23.42 8.97 14.92
CA ASP A 114 22.03 8.74 14.55
C ASP A 114 21.87 8.53 13.05
N GLN A 115 21.09 7.50 12.69
CA GLN A 115 20.78 7.19 11.32
C GLN A 115 19.41 7.76 10.96
N ARG A 116 19.39 8.76 10.09
CA ARG A 116 18.20 9.43 9.58
C ARG A 116 17.83 8.93 8.20
N ALA A 117 16.51 8.78 7.94
CA ALA A 117 16.01 8.50 6.62
C ALA A 117 14.71 9.27 6.35
N ILE A 118 14.57 9.71 5.10
CA ILE A 118 13.38 10.36 4.56
C ILE A 118 12.87 9.54 3.39
N LEU A 119 11.55 9.35 3.35
CA LEU A 119 10.82 8.88 2.18
C LEU A 119 9.63 9.83 1.97
N ALA A 120 9.62 10.55 0.87
CA ALA A 120 8.45 11.32 0.44
C ALA A 120 7.75 10.61 -0.72
N THR A 121 6.43 10.54 -0.67
CA THR A 121 5.58 9.96 -1.72
C THR A 121 4.48 10.95 -2.09
N GLU A 122 4.06 10.93 -3.36
CA GLU A 122 2.93 11.70 -3.83
C GLU A 122 1.65 11.30 -3.07
N GLU A 123 0.80 12.27 -2.74
CA GLU A 123 -0.53 12.01 -2.22
C GLU A 123 -1.39 11.35 -3.31
N LEU A 124 -2.14 10.34 -2.93
CA LEU A 124 -3.13 9.71 -3.81
C LEU A 124 -4.40 10.57 -3.86
N ALA A 125 -4.30 11.75 -4.48
CA ALA A 125 -5.42 12.68 -4.59
C ALA A 125 -6.59 12.05 -5.37
N GLY A 126 -7.81 12.15 -4.80
CA GLY A 126 -9.02 11.56 -5.38
C GLY A 126 -9.13 10.03 -5.23
N PHE A 127 -8.18 9.39 -4.55
CA PHE A 127 -8.31 7.98 -4.16
C PHE A 127 -8.90 7.87 -2.75
N ALA A 128 -9.71 6.82 -2.54
CA ALA A 128 -10.12 6.38 -1.22
C ALA A 128 -9.61 4.95 -0.95
N SER A 129 -9.33 4.61 0.30
CA SER A 129 -9.08 3.20 0.61
C SER A 129 -10.35 2.39 0.36
N LEU A 130 -10.20 1.14 -0.05
CA LEU A 130 -11.35 0.25 -0.26
C LEU A 130 -12.18 0.06 1.03
N ASP A 131 -11.53 0.18 2.18
CA ASP A 131 -12.18 0.13 3.50
C ASP A 131 -13.05 1.37 3.75
N ASP A 132 -12.51 2.57 3.51
CA ASP A 132 -13.23 3.83 3.69
C ASP A 132 -14.34 4.01 2.64
N LEU A 133 -14.06 3.62 1.39
CA LEU A 133 -15.07 3.63 0.33
C LEU A 133 -16.30 2.82 0.72
N VAL A 134 -16.08 1.59 1.19
CA VAL A 134 -17.18 0.70 1.60
C VAL A 134 -17.91 1.21 2.83
N LYS A 135 -17.19 1.76 3.81
CA LYS A 135 -17.81 2.40 4.98
C LYS A 135 -18.67 3.61 4.59
N GLY A 136 -18.22 4.37 3.60
CA GLY A 136 -18.94 5.52 3.08
C GLY A 136 -20.28 5.19 2.40
N TRP A 137 -20.48 3.94 1.97
CA TRP A 137 -21.76 3.54 1.37
C TRP A 137 -22.93 3.54 2.37
N GLY A 138 -22.69 3.30 3.66
CA GLY A 138 -23.75 3.20 4.65
C GLY A 138 -24.82 2.15 4.32
N PRO A 139 -25.93 2.13 5.06
CA PRO A 139 -27.00 1.12 4.83
C PRO A 139 -27.77 1.32 3.52
N THR A 140 -27.91 2.55 3.03
CA THR A 140 -28.75 2.92 1.88
C THR A 140 -27.97 3.39 0.66
N GLY A 141 -26.67 3.60 0.79
CA GLY A 141 -25.82 4.17 -0.27
C GLY A 141 -24.96 3.13 -1.00
N VAL A 142 -25.28 1.83 -0.89
CA VAL A 142 -24.57 0.79 -1.62
C VAL A 142 -24.76 1.00 -3.13
N PRO A 143 -23.68 1.22 -3.91
CA PRO A 143 -23.81 1.52 -5.34
C PRO A 143 -24.39 0.32 -6.12
N PRO A 144 -24.92 0.59 -7.32
CA PRO A 144 -25.39 -0.46 -8.22
C PRO A 144 -24.34 -1.56 -8.41
N ARG A 145 -24.82 -2.79 -8.64
CA ARG A 145 -23.95 -3.95 -8.77
C ARG A 145 -22.85 -3.74 -9.84
N GLN A 146 -23.19 -3.11 -10.94
CA GLN A 146 -22.24 -2.86 -12.02
C GLN A 146 -21.04 -1.99 -11.58
N GLU A 147 -21.28 -0.94 -10.81
CA GLU A 147 -20.21 -0.10 -10.25
C GLU A 147 -19.33 -0.87 -9.28
N ARG A 148 -19.94 -1.67 -8.38
CA ARG A 148 -19.21 -2.53 -7.47
C ARG A 148 -18.30 -3.53 -8.20
N LEU A 149 -18.79 -4.10 -9.32
CA LEU A 149 -18.00 -5.03 -10.12
C LEU A 149 -16.81 -4.37 -10.80
N ARG A 150 -16.94 -3.12 -11.27
CA ARG A 150 -15.80 -2.34 -11.82
C ARG A 150 -14.70 -2.12 -10.77
N ILE A 151 -15.08 -1.80 -9.52
CA ILE A 151 -14.14 -1.67 -8.41
C ILE A 151 -13.40 -2.98 -8.18
N LEU A 152 -14.14 -4.10 -8.11
CA LEU A 152 -13.57 -5.41 -7.90
C LEU A 152 -12.66 -5.86 -9.05
N GLU A 153 -12.97 -5.48 -10.28
CA GLU A 153 -12.15 -5.74 -11.46
C GLU A 153 -10.80 -5.05 -11.36
N ALA A 154 -10.78 -3.75 -11.05
CA ALA A 154 -9.55 -3.01 -10.88
C ALA A 154 -8.67 -3.60 -9.75
N VAL A 155 -9.29 -4.03 -8.64
CA VAL A 155 -8.57 -4.68 -7.53
C VAL A 155 -8.08 -6.09 -7.93
N ALA A 156 -8.86 -6.85 -8.69
CA ALA A 156 -8.44 -8.16 -9.20
C ALA A 156 -7.25 -8.05 -10.15
N ASP A 157 -7.27 -7.07 -11.07
CA ASP A 157 -6.18 -6.79 -12.00
C ASP A 157 -4.90 -6.35 -11.28
N LEU A 158 -5.01 -5.47 -10.28
CA LEU A 158 -3.89 -5.08 -9.45
C LEU A 158 -3.23 -6.30 -8.80
N LEU A 159 -4.04 -7.15 -8.17
CA LEU A 159 -3.57 -8.36 -7.49
C LEU A 159 -2.97 -9.37 -8.47
N LYS A 160 -3.58 -9.56 -9.64
CA LYS A 160 -3.12 -10.43 -10.72
C LYS A 160 -1.76 -9.99 -11.22
N ARG A 161 -1.56 -8.68 -11.48
CA ARG A 161 -0.26 -8.10 -11.89
C ARG A 161 0.82 -8.36 -10.84
N MET A 162 0.53 -8.11 -9.57
CA MET A 162 1.47 -8.37 -8.47
C MET A 162 1.91 -9.84 -8.46
N HIS A 163 0.96 -10.77 -8.47
CA HIS A 163 1.23 -12.19 -8.37
C HIS A 163 1.87 -12.76 -9.66
N ALA A 164 1.63 -12.15 -10.82
CA ALA A 164 2.31 -12.51 -12.07
C ALA A 164 3.83 -12.32 -11.97
N HIS A 165 4.28 -11.33 -11.20
CA HIS A 165 5.69 -11.06 -10.92
C HIS A 165 6.21 -11.75 -9.65
N GLY A 166 5.45 -12.68 -9.08
CA GLY A 166 5.80 -13.38 -7.84
C GLY A 166 5.83 -12.45 -6.62
N ILE A 167 5.17 -11.30 -6.68
CA ILE A 167 5.13 -10.33 -5.59
C ILE A 167 3.95 -10.66 -4.66
N ARG A 168 4.24 -10.96 -3.40
CA ARG A 168 3.27 -11.09 -2.31
C ARG A 168 3.29 -9.84 -1.46
N HIS A 169 2.16 -9.20 -1.29
CA HIS A 169 2.02 -8.01 -0.43
C HIS A 169 2.16 -8.36 1.05
N SER A 170 1.62 -9.50 1.46
CA SER A 170 1.57 -10.03 2.84
C SER A 170 0.57 -9.31 3.76
N CYS A 171 0.19 -8.07 3.47
CA CYS A 171 -0.79 -7.25 4.18
C CYS A 171 -1.79 -6.63 3.19
N PHE A 172 -2.31 -7.40 2.23
CA PHE A 172 -3.28 -6.95 1.23
C PHE A 172 -4.66 -6.77 1.88
N PHE A 173 -4.75 -5.78 2.77
CA PHE A 173 -5.97 -5.42 3.48
C PHE A 173 -6.75 -4.35 2.72
N PRO A 174 -8.09 -4.27 2.83
CA PRO A 174 -8.89 -3.22 2.18
C PRO A 174 -8.37 -1.80 2.42
N LYS A 175 -7.89 -1.49 3.62
CA LYS A 175 -7.32 -0.19 3.96
C LYS A 175 -5.99 0.14 3.26
N HIS A 176 -5.31 -0.84 2.64
CA HIS A 176 -4.07 -0.65 1.89
C HIS A 176 -4.28 -0.73 0.38
N VAL A 177 -5.51 -0.94 -0.07
CA VAL A 177 -5.92 -0.91 -1.47
C VAL A 177 -6.69 0.39 -1.70
N PHE A 178 -6.15 1.27 -2.51
CA PHE A 178 -6.73 2.56 -2.82
C PHE A 178 -7.34 2.52 -4.21
N VAL A 179 -8.52 3.07 -4.36
CA VAL A 179 -9.24 3.14 -5.63
C VAL A 179 -9.69 4.55 -5.93
N ARG A 180 -9.68 4.91 -7.22
CA ARG A 180 -10.23 6.15 -7.75
C ARG A 180 -11.23 5.79 -8.84
N ILE A 181 -12.43 6.32 -8.72
CA ILE A 181 -13.50 6.18 -9.72
C ILE A 181 -13.47 7.46 -10.55
N HIS A 182 -13.27 7.33 -11.86
CA HIS A 182 -13.25 8.43 -12.80
C HIS A 182 -14.67 8.80 -13.23
N ALA A 183 -14.84 10.00 -13.82
CA ALA A 183 -16.14 10.49 -14.30
C ALA A 183 -16.76 9.60 -15.40
N ASP A 184 -15.94 8.92 -16.19
CA ASP A 184 -16.37 7.93 -17.19
C ASP A 184 -16.73 6.56 -16.58
N GLY A 185 -16.65 6.43 -15.26
CA GLY A 185 -16.92 5.19 -14.52
C GLY A 185 -15.80 4.17 -14.57
N SER A 186 -14.65 4.46 -15.18
CA SER A 186 -13.45 3.62 -15.07
C SER A 186 -12.87 3.68 -13.66
N VAL A 187 -12.18 2.63 -13.23
CA VAL A 187 -11.63 2.53 -11.87
C VAL A 187 -10.14 2.23 -11.94
N GLU A 188 -9.37 3.04 -11.23
CA GLU A 188 -7.95 2.81 -11.00
C GLU A 188 -7.74 2.25 -9.59
N ALA A 189 -6.90 1.22 -9.45
CA ALA A 189 -6.52 0.68 -8.14
C ALA A 189 -5.01 0.78 -7.92
N ARG A 190 -4.60 1.18 -6.72
CA ARG A 190 -3.21 1.24 -6.25
C ARG A 190 -3.06 0.57 -4.89
N VAL A 191 -1.85 0.13 -4.58
CA VAL A 191 -1.55 -0.49 -3.29
C VAL A 191 -0.47 0.29 -2.54
N ILE A 192 -0.64 0.41 -1.22
CA ILE A 192 0.28 1.10 -0.30
C ILE A 192 0.78 0.16 0.79
N ASP A 193 1.65 0.62 1.69
CA ASP A 193 2.25 -0.15 2.80
C ASP A 193 3.02 -1.38 2.33
N LEU A 194 4.05 -1.14 1.51
CA LEU A 194 4.83 -2.21 0.88
C LEU A 194 5.94 -2.79 1.79
N GLU A 195 6.10 -2.33 3.02
CA GLU A 195 7.21 -2.73 3.91
C GLU A 195 7.33 -4.25 4.06
N LYS A 196 6.19 -4.95 4.18
CA LYS A 196 6.13 -6.40 4.36
C LYS A 196 6.08 -7.21 3.05
N SER A 197 6.07 -6.51 1.92
CA SER A 197 6.03 -7.16 0.60
C SER A 197 7.29 -7.98 0.34
N ARG A 198 7.12 -9.14 -0.31
CA ARG A 198 8.21 -10.09 -0.59
C ARG A 198 8.01 -10.79 -1.92
N ARG A 199 9.09 -11.12 -2.62
CA ARG A 199 9.04 -12.06 -3.75
C ARG A 199 8.88 -13.49 -3.27
N ARG A 200 8.12 -14.30 -4.04
CA ARG A 200 7.91 -15.73 -3.82
C ARG A 200 8.04 -16.47 -5.15
N PRO A 201 8.67 -17.66 -5.15
CA PRO A 201 8.89 -18.42 -6.38
C PRO A 201 7.57 -18.93 -6.99
N LEU A 202 6.60 -19.28 -6.14
CA LEU A 202 5.31 -19.83 -6.56
C LEU A 202 4.19 -18.83 -6.38
N ARG A 203 3.45 -18.54 -7.46
CA ARG A 203 2.28 -17.63 -7.45
C ARG A 203 1.22 -18.03 -6.42
N VAL A 204 1.00 -19.32 -6.22
CA VAL A 204 0.05 -19.85 -5.24
C VAL A 204 0.38 -19.40 -3.81
N MET A 205 1.67 -19.22 -3.47
CA MET A 205 2.07 -18.70 -2.15
C MET A 205 1.70 -17.24 -1.96
N CYS A 206 1.66 -16.47 -3.07
CA CYS A 206 1.16 -15.10 -3.06
C CYS A 206 -0.36 -15.10 -2.90
N ALA A 207 -1.05 -15.86 -3.75
CA ALA A 207 -2.51 -15.96 -3.79
C ALA A 207 -3.11 -16.36 -2.44
N LEU A 208 -2.62 -17.45 -1.83
CA LEU A 208 -3.13 -17.94 -0.54
C LEU A 208 -3.06 -16.90 0.58
N ARG A 209 -2.05 -16.04 0.59
CA ARG A 209 -1.89 -15.04 1.65
C ARG A 209 -2.70 -13.77 1.38
N ASP A 210 -2.60 -13.25 0.18
CA ASP A 210 -3.16 -11.93 -0.13
C ASP A 210 -4.67 -12.01 -0.36
N LEU A 211 -5.16 -13.07 -1.04
CA LEU A 211 -6.60 -13.36 -1.14
C LEU A 211 -7.24 -13.61 0.24
N TYR A 212 -6.53 -14.36 1.10
CA TYR A 212 -7.01 -14.55 2.47
C TYR A 212 -7.15 -13.21 3.20
N SER A 213 -6.13 -12.34 3.11
CA SER A 213 -6.15 -11.05 3.80
C SER A 213 -7.31 -10.19 3.30
N LEU A 214 -7.49 -10.09 1.99
CA LEU A 214 -8.60 -9.33 1.40
C LEU A 214 -9.95 -9.92 1.80
N ASN A 215 -10.17 -11.22 1.61
CA ASN A 215 -11.43 -11.88 1.91
C ASN A 215 -11.82 -11.79 3.39
N HIS A 216 -10.84 -12.02 4.30
CA HIS A 216 -11.11 -12.01 5.74
C HIS A 216 -11.56 -10.64 6.27
N TYR A 217 -10.96 -9.55 5.76
CA TYR A 217 -11.26 -8.20 6.21
C TYR A 217 -12.36 -7.49 5.41
N SER A 218 -12.81 -8.08 4.30
CA SER A 218 -13.88 -7.55 3.44
C SER A 218 -15.20 -8.33 3.52
N GLN A 219 -15.33 -9.29 4.42
CA GLN A 219 -16.46 -10.25 4.41
C GLN A 219 -17.85 -9.62 4.48
N THR A 220 -18.00 -8.52 5.21
CA THR A 220 -19.29 -7.84 5.40
C THR A 220 -19.66 -6.90 4.25
N ALA A 221 -18.69 -6.49 3.44
CA ALA A 221 -18.86 -5.46 2.43
C ALA A 221 -19.38 -6.00 1.09
N TRP A 222 -19.06 -7.24 0.75
CA TRP A 222 -19.29 -7.83 -0.56
C TRP A 222 -20.16 -9.09 -0.47
N SER A 223 -21.15 -9.20 -1.35
CA SER A 223 -21.97 -10.40 -1.43
C SER A 223 -21.16 -11.64 -1.82
N ARG A 224 -21.73 -12.82 -1.60
CA ARG A 224 -21.09 -14.08 -2.05
C ARG A 224 -20.86 -14.10 -3.56
N THR A 225 -21.80 -13.55 -4.33
CA THR A 225 -21.70 -13.46 -5.79
C THR A 225 -20.65 -12.46 -6.25
N ASP A 226 -20.50 -11.32 -5.57
CA ASP A 226 -19.45 -10.34 -5.86
C ASP A 226 -18.07 -10.93 -5.61
N ARG A 227 -17.89 -11.65 -4.49
CA ARG A 227 -16.62 -12.34 -4.17
C ARG A 227 -16.28 -13.47 -5.14
N LEU A 228 -17.28 -14.22 -5.58
CA LEU A 228 -17.11 -15.25 -6.61
C LEU A 228 -16.69 -14.62 -7.94
N TRP A 229 -17.34 -13.51 -8.31
CA TRP A 229 -17.00 -12.78 -9.53
C TRP A 229 -15.57 -12.24 -9.47
N PHE A 230 -15.19 -11.54 -8.40
CA PHE A 230 -13.81 -11.08 -8.16
C PHE A 230 -12.78 -12.21 -8.32
N PHE A 231 -13.07 -13.37 -7.71
CA PHE A 231 -12.16 -14.52 -7.75
C PHE A 231 -11.98 -15.07 -9.16
N LYS A 232 -13.04 -15.10 -9.97
CA LYS A 232 -12.98 -15.47 -11.38
C LYS A 232 -12.16 -14.47 -12.18
N GLN A 233 -12.35 -13.15 -11.98
CA GLN A 233 -11.57 -12.10 -12.63
C GLN A 233 -10.08 -12.22 -12.28
N TYR A 234 -9.78 -12.42 -11.00
CA TYR A 234 -8.40 -12.62 -10.54
C TYR A 234 -7.73 -13.83 -11.20
N LEU A 235 -8.42 -14.94 -11.37
CA LEU A 235 -7.89 -16.15 -12.03
C LEU A 235 -7.92 -16.04 -13.56
N GLY A 236 -8.76 -15.17 -14.13
CA GLY A 236 -9.00 -15.09 -15.58
C GLY A 236 -9.76 -16.29 -16.13
N ILE A 237 -10.80 -16.77 -15.40
CA ILE A 237 -11.59 -17.95 -15.74
C ILE A 237 -13.09 -17.66 -15.68
N ASP A 238 -13.87 -18.31 -16.55
CA ASP A 238 -15.34 -18.23 -16.54
C ASP A 238 -15.98 -19.30 -15.66
N ARG A 239 -15.35 -20.44 -15.51
CA ARG A 239 -15.85 -21.57 -14.72
C ARG A 239 -14.80 -22.05 -13.72
N LEU A 240 -15.25 -22.43 -12.52
CA LEU A 240 -14.35 -22.94 -11.48
C LEU A 240 -13.89 -24.36 -11.82
N ASP A 241 -12.61 -24.52 -12.10
CA ASP A 241 -11.93 -25.82 -12.20
C ASP A 241 -11.55 -26.39 -10.82
N ALA A 242 -10.88 -27.52 -10.79
CA ALA A 242 -10.43 -28.16 -9.57
C ALA A 242 -9.44 -27.32 -8.76
N TYR A 243 -8.49 -26.62 -9.46
CA TYR A 243 -7.54 -25.73 -8.83
C TYR A 243 -8.21 -24.51 -8.18
N ALA A 244 -9.12 -23.85 -8.90
CA ALA A 244 -9.87 -22.71 -8.39
C ALA A 244 -10.72 -23.09 -7.16
N LYS A 245 -11.40 -24.24 -7.19
CA LYS A 245 -12.18 -24.77 -6.05
C LYS A 245 -11.26 -25.04 -4.85
N TRP A 246 -10.10 -25.65 -5.05
CA TRP A 246 -9.14 -25.91 -4.00
C TRP A 246 -8.59 -24.60 -3.40
N LEU A 247 -8.19 -23.64 -4.24
CA LEU A 247 -7.67 -22.34 -3.79
C LEU A 247 -8.71 -21.59 -2.97
N TRP A 248 -9.95 -21.53 -3.46
CA TRP A 248 -11.03 -20.88 -2.74
C TRP A 248 -11.31 -21.52 -1.38
N ARG A 249 -11.41 -22.85 -1.31
CA ARG A 249 -11.59 -23.58 -0.05
C ARG A 249 -10.45 -23.29 0.94
N SER A 250 -9.22 -23.22 0.46
CA SER A 250 -8.04 -22.90 1.29
C SER A 250 -8.10 -21.48 1.86
N VAL A 251 -8.55 -20.50 1.05
CA VAL A 251 -8.73 -19.10 1.48
C VAL A 251 -9.90 -18.97 2.46
N ALA A 252 -11.05 -19.52 2.15
CA ALA A 252 -12.26 -19.45 2.97
C ALA A 252 -12.09 -20.19 4.32
N GLY A 253 -11.50 -21.39 4.31
CA GLY A 253 -11.25 -22.17 5.52
C GLY A 253 -10.32 -21.48 6.52
N ARG A 254 -9.29 -20.76 6.05
CA ARG A 254 -8.43 -19.94 6.92
C ARG A 254 -9.20 -18.77 7.54
N SER A 255 -10.09 -18.14 6.77
CA SER A 255 -10.92 -17.03 7.26
C SER A 255 -11.85 -17.50 8.38
N ALA A 256 -12.52 -18.64 8.20
CA ALA A 256 -13.41 -19.20 9.19
C ALA A 256 -12.70 -19.58 10.50
N LYS A 257 -11.55 -20.30 10.42
CA LYS A 257 -10.75 -20.66 11.59
C LYS A 257 -10.32 -19.44 12.42
N LYS A 258 -9.90 -18.34 11.78
CA LYS A 258 -9.50 -17.14 12.48
C LYS A 258 -10.67 -16.39 13.13
N SER A 259 -11.85 -16.40 12.50
CA SER A 259 -13.06 -15.83 13.08
C SER A 259 -13.49 -16.58 14.35
N LEU A 260 -13.48 -17.92 14.31
CA LEU A 260 -13.77 -18.77 15.48
C LEU A 260 -12.78 -18.55 16.62
N ALA A 261 -11.46 -18.50 16.33
CA ALA A 261 -10.44 -18.25 17.34
C ALA A 261 -10.60 -16.87 18.01
N ARG A 262 -11.03 -15.84 17.27
CA ARG A 262 -11.33 -14.52 17.84
C ARG A 262 -12.57 -14.50 18.71
N GLN A 263 -13.60 -15.28 18.39
CA GLN A 263 -14.79 -15.41 19.22
C GLN A 263 -14.45 -16.12 20.54
N ALA A 264 -13.70 -17.22 20.47
CA ALA A 264 -13.26 -17.95 21.66
C ALA A 264 -12.34 -17.14 22.61
N SER A 265 -11.56 -16.19 22.08
CA SER A 265 -10.69 -15.32 22.91
C SER A 265 -11.40 -14.11 23.53
N ARG A 266 -12.68 -13.90 23.23
CA ARG A 266 -13.52 -12.81 23.76
C ARG A 266 -14.54 -13.29 24.82
N GLN A 267 -14.66 -14.60 24.96
CA GLN A 267 -15.35 -15.29 26.06
C GLN A 267 -14.38 -15.63 27.20
#